data_fecba3a5c6522837f55a502f419a987b
#
_entry.id   fecba3a5c6522837f55a502f419a987b
#
_cell.length_a   1.000
_cell.length_b   1.000
_cell.length_c   1.000
_cell.angle_alpha   90.00
_cell.angle_beta   90.00
_cell.angle_gamma   90.00
#
_symmetry.space_group_name_H-M   'P 1'
#
loop_
_entity.id
_entity.type
_entity.pdbx_description
1 polymer ?
#
loop_
_entity_poly.entity_id
_entity_poly.type
_entity_poly.pdbx_seq_one_letter_code
_entity_poly.pdbx_strand_id
1 'polypeptide(L)'
;MNKIILADSQAIFRAGTAKVLAMDEDMRIIAQCTDLDRLHHAISTFPGSIAIFAASMRPDFNRLRMLLDTTSGKGIVIAENNESASTYLQQGFRGVVFRNVNGPSLVECVQRVASGETWMPPQLMQVESPEEDMVGTRVRDRLTPKEMRIVALIVQGCKNREIASRLKTTEQVIKNYLRSIYDKTGVSDRLELALFTIHHRVLAQAAAEVGTKLEIEEQAAPPAVA
;
A
#
# COMPACT_ATOMS: atom_id res chain seq x y z
N MET A 1 -27.86 6.20 -14.55
CA MET A 1 -27.58 7.19 -13.49
C MET A 1 -27.31 6.46 -12.18
N ASN A 2 -26.10 6.52 -11.69
CA ASN A 2 -25.60 5.78 -10.53
C ASN A 2 -25.90 6.55 -9.25
N LYS A 3 -26.56 5.93 -8.28
CA LYS A 3 -26.87 6.50 -6.98
C LYS A 3 -25.67 6.31 -6.05
N ILE A 4 -25.10 7.39 -5.54
CA ILE A 4 -23.87 7.37 -4.73
C ILE A 4 -24.17 7.83 -3.32
N ILE A 5 -23.74 7.04 -2.34
CA ILE A 5 -23.66 7.39 -0.93
C ILE A 5 -22.20 7.67 -0.61
N LEU A 6 -21.89 8.86 -0.11
CA LEU A 6 -20.52 9.26 0.23
C LEU A 6 -20.36 9.37 1.75
N ALA A 7 -19.43 8.64 2.33
CA ALA A 7 -19.17 8.64 3.76
C ALA A 7 -17.69 8.93 4.08
N ASP A 8 -17.45 10.02 4.76
CA ASP A 8 -16.15 10.41 5.29
C ASP A 8 -16.32 11.36 6.46
N SER A 9 -15.58 11.15 7.54
CA SER A 9 -15.57 12.07 8.69
C SER A 9 -14.92 13.42 8.37
N GLN A 10 -14.00 13.45 7.37
CA GLN A 10 -13.28 14.66 6.96
C GLN A 10 -14.14 15.48 5.98
N ALA A 11 -14.64 16.62 6.46
CA ALA A 11 -15.58 17.46 5.69
C ALA A 11 -14.98 17.99 4.37
N ILE A 12 -13.71 18.39 4.37
CA ILE A 12 -13.03 18.94 3.17
C ILE A 12 -12.91 17.85 2.09
N PHE A 13 -12.45 16.65 2.47
CA PHE A 13 -12.31 15.54 1.54
C PHE A 13 -13.68 15.11 1.00
N ARG A 14 -14.68 14.98 1.85
CA ARG A 14 -16.03 14.65 1.44
C ARG A 14 -16.61 15.67 0.46
N ALA A 15 -16.43 16.97 0.73
CA ALA A 15 -16.89 18.04 -0.17
C ALA A 15 -16.16 18.02 -1.52
N GLY A 16 -14.84 17.81 -1.51
CA GLY A 16 -14.03 17.68 -2.72
C GLY A 16 -14.45 16.48 -3.58
N THR A 17 -14.59 15.32 -2.96
CA THR A 17 -15.08 14.09 -3.62
C THR A 17 -16.49 14.28 -4.19
N ALA A 18 -17.39 14.91 -3.43
CA ALA A 18 -18.73 15.20 -3.91
C ALA A 18 -18.72 16.13 -5.13
N LYS A 19 -17.89 17.15 -5.14
CA LYS A 19 -17.76 18.08 -6.26
C LYS A 19 -17.25 17.38 -7.53
N VAL A 20 -16.23 16.53 -7.39
CA VAL A 20 -15.68 15.76 -8.53
C VAL A 20 -16.75 14.83 -9.13
N LEU A 21 -17.46 14.07 -8.30
CA LEU A 21 -18.47 13.14 -8.78
C LEU A 21 -19.71 13.85 -9.38
N ALA A 22 -20.04 15.04 -8.89
CA ALA A 22 -21.15 15.84 -9.42
C ALA A 22 -20.87 16.45 -10.82
N MET A 23 -19.62 16.40 -11.30
CA MET A 23 -19.28 16.83 -12.67
C MET A 23 -19.66 15.80 -13.75
N ASP A 24 -19.95 14.56 -13.36
CA ASP A 24 -20.37 13.49 -14.26
C ASP A 24 -21.91 13.36 -14.22
N GLU A 25 -22.57 13.47 -15.39
CA GLU A 25 -24.03 13.47 -15.53
C GLU A 25 -24.66 12.12 -15.12
N ASP A 26 -23.89 11.03 -15.19
CA ASP A 26 -24.33 9.69 -14.83
C ASP A 26 -24.22 9.39 -13.32
N MET A 27 -23.72 10.34 -12.53
CA MET A 27 -23.48 10.19 -11.09
C MET A 27 -24.38 11.11 -10.28
N ARG A 28 -25.11 10.56 -9.31
CA ARG A 28 -25.95 11.34 -8.40
C ARG A 28 -25.63 11.00 -6.96
N ILE A 29 -25.13 11.97 -6.21
CA ILE A 29 -24.96 11.84 -4.76
C ILE A 29 -26.33 11.98 -4.10
N ILE A 30 -26.77 10.89 -3.45
CA ILE A 30 -28.08 10.82 -2.80
C ILE A 30 -28.01 10.97 -1.28
N ALA A 31 -26.81 10.70 -0.70
CA ALA A 31 -26.55 10.89 0.71
C ALA A 31 -25.07 11.24 0.97
N GLN A 32 -24.84 12.07 1.97
CA GLN A 32 -23.50 12.34 2.52
C GLN A 32 -23.53 12.04 4.02
N CYS A 33 -22.64 11.17 4.48
CA CYS A 33 -22.59 10.64 5.82
C CYS A 33 -21.29 11.06 6.52
N THR A 34 -21.37 11.48 7.75
CA THR A 34 -20.24 11.86 8.60
C THR A 34 -19.80 10.75 9.55
N ASP A 35 -20.66 9.75 9.73
CA ASP A 35 -20.51 8.65 10.66
C ASP A 35 -21.09 7.35 10.08
N LEU A 36 -20.78 6.22 10.75
CA LEU A 36 -21.17 4.89 10.29
C LEU A 36 -22.67 4.61 10.44
N ASP A 37 -23.34 5.19 11.42
CA ASP A 37 -24.77 4.95 11.64
C ASP A 37 -25.57 5.55 10.49
N ARG A 38 -25.21 6.77 10.06
CA ARG A 38 -25.80 7.41 8.88
C ARG A 38 -25.48 6.64 7.60
N LEU A 39 -24.26 6.10 7.47
CA LEU A 39 -23.88 5.27 6.33
C LEU A 39 -24.76 4.01 6.27
N HIS A 40 -24.89 3.27 7.35
CA HIS A 40 -25.73 2.07 7.42
C HIS A 40 -27.19 2.38 7.09
N HIS A 41 -27.73 3.46 7.68
CA HIS A 41 -29.08 3.91 7.39
C HIS A 41 -29.28 4.27 5.92
N ALA A 42 -28.33 5.02 5.32
CA ALA A 42 -28.39 5.41 3.91
C ALA A 42 -28.36 4.20 2.97
N ILE A 43 -27.47 3.21 3.21
CA ILE A 43 -27.40 1.99 2.41
C ILE A 43 -28.74 1.22 2.48
N SER A 44 -29.33 1.10 3.68
CA SER A 44 -30.62 0.43 3.86
C SER A 44 -31.77 1.18 3.18
N THR A 45 -31.73 2.52 3.18
CA THR A 45 -32.76 3.36 2.58
C THR A 45 -32.70 3.39 1.05
N PHE A 46 -31.52 3.24 0.48
CA PHE A 46 -31.28 3.34 -0.95
C PHE A 46 -30.64 2.06 -1.54
N PRO A 47 -31.41 0.98 -1.71
CA PRO A 47 -30.92 -0.26 -2.31
C PRO A 47 -30.30 -0.04 -3.70
N GLY A 48 -29.31 -0.84 -4.06
CA GLY A 48 -28.61 -0.77 -5.35
C GLY A 48 -27.68 0.43 -5.49
N SER A 49 -27.42 1.18 -4.41
CA SER A 49 -26.50 2.31 -4.44
C SER A 49 -25.04 1.88 -4.37
N ILE A 50 -24.15 2.78 -4.77
CA ILE A 50 -22.71 2.63 -4.61
C ILE A 50 -22.30 3.42 -3.36
N ALA A 51 -21.83 2.73 -2.33
CA ALA A 51 -21.32 3.35 -1.12
C ALA A 51 -19.82 3.58 -1.26
N ILE A 52 -19.39 4.84 -1.26
CA ILE A 52 -17.99 5.26 -1.22
C ILE A 52 -17.71 5.71 0.22
N PHE A 53 -16.82 5.02 0.91
CA PHE A 53 -16.57 5.30 2.33
C PHE A 53 -15.09 5.22 2.70
N ALA A 54 -14.68 6.04 3.67
CA ALA A 54 -13.30 6.09 4.14
C ALA A 54 -13.01 4.95 5.14
N ALA A 55 -11.91 4.21 4.92
CA ALA A 55 -11.43 3.18 5.84
C ALA A 55 -11.07 3.77 7.22
N SER A 56 -10.65 5.03 7.26
CA SER A 56 -10.33 5.75 8.50
C SER A 56 -11.53 5.93 9.45
N MET A 57 -12.76 5.75 8.97
CA MET A 57 -13.96 5.67 9.83
C MET A 57 -14.02 4.38 10.63
N ARG A 58 -13.16 3.40 10.35
CA ARG A 58 -13.03 2.08 11.01
C ARG A 58 -14.37 1.31 11.05
N PRO A 59 -15.02 1.09 9.87
CA PRO A 59 -16.22 0.29 9.85
C PRO A 59 -15.92 -1.17 10.19
N ASP A 60 -16.93 -1.88 10.71
CA ASP A 60 -16.95 -3.33 10.63
C ASP A 60 -17.17 -3.73 9.17
N PHE A 61 -16.08 -4.06 8.47
CA PHE A 61 -16.09 -4.37 7.04
C PHE A 61 -16.99 -5.57 6.71
N ASN A 62 -17.02 -6.59 7.59
CA ASN A 62 -17.88 -7.76 7.37
C ASN A 62 -19.36 -7.40 7.43
N ARG A 63 -19.75 -6.64 8.47
CA ARG A 63 -21.11 -6.16 8.62
C ARG A 63 -21.53 -5.23 7.47
N LEU A 64 -20.65 -4.32 7.06
CA LEU A 64 -20.91 -3.39 5.97
C LEU A 64 -21.05 -4.14 4.63
N ARG A 65 -20.21 -5.14 4.38
CA ARG A 65 -20.31 -5.98 3.20
C ARG A 65 -21.63 -6.76 3.18
N MET A 66 -22.00 -7.41 4.28
CA MET A 66 -23.30 -8.11 4.36
C MET A 66 -24.47 -7.19 4.08
N LEU A 67 -24.44 -5.96 4.57
CA LEU A 67 -25.48 -4.96 4.31
C LEU A 67 -25.54 -4.57 2.84
N LEU A 68 -24.39 -4.34 2.19
CA LEU A 68 -24.30 -4.06 0.77
C LEU A 68 -24.82 -5.22 -0.07
N ASP A 69 -24.42 -6.47 0.25
CA ASP A 69 -24.89 -7.67 -0.44
C ASP A 69 -26.43 -7.80 -0.34
N THR A 70 -26.98 -7.61 0.86
CA THR A 70 -28.43 -7.70 1.11
C THR A 70 -29.23 -6.63 0.33
N THR A 71 -28.65 -5.45 0.17
CA THR A 71 -29.27 -4.34 -0.55
C THR A 71 -28.90 -4.28 -2.03
N SER A 72 -28.17 -5.26 -2.56
CA SER A 72 -27.61 -5.26 -3.91
C SER A 72 -26.74 -4.02 -4.20
N GLY A 73 -26.19 -3.43 -3.16
CA GLY A 73 -25.29 -2.29 -3.22
C GLY A 73 -23.87 -2.71 -3.55
N LYS A 74 -23.03 -1.75 -3.88
CA LYS A 74 -21.61 -1.94 -4.17
C LYS A 74 -20.77 -1.04 -3.29
N GLY A 75 -19.60 -1.52 -2.84
CA GLY A 75 -18.71 -0.77 -1.96
C GLY A 75 -17.42 -0.33 -2.65
N ILE A 76 -17.06 0.94 -2.48
CA ILE A 76 -15.77 1.51 -2.84
C ILE A 76 -15.12 2.02 -1.55
N VAL A 77 -13.92 1.56 -1.27
CA VAL A 77 -13.15 1.95 -0.08
C VAL A 77 -12.19 3.08 -0.42
N ILE A 78 -12.21 4.16 0.35
CA ILE A 78 -11.16 5.18 0.36
C ILE A 78 -10.13 4.76 1.41
N ALA A 79 -9.01 4.23 0.95
CA ALA A 79 -7.91 3.75 1.78
C ALA A 79 -6.87 4.85 2.04
N GLU A 80 -6.10 4.71 3.11
CA GLU A 80 -4.92 5.54 3.34
C GLU A 80 -3.76 5.04 2.46
N ASN A 81 -2.81 5.93 2.12
CA ASN A 81 -1.75 5.62 1.14
C ASN A 81 -0.79 4.48 1.56
N ASN A 82 -0.77 4.13 2.84
CA ASN A 82 0.03 3.04 3.40
C ASN A 82 -0.73 1.71 3.55
N GLU A 83 -1.99 1.67 3.17
CA GLU A 83 -2.84 0.48 3.27
C GLU A 83 -2.80 -0.34 1.97
N SER A 84 -3.00 -1.66 2.10
CA SER A 84 -3.03 -2.55 0.93
C SER A 84 -4.44 -2.63 0.32
N ALA A 85 -4.58 -2.20 -0.93
CA ALA A 85 -5.87 -2.31 -1.63
C ALA A 85 -6.35 -3.76 -1.79
N SER A 86 -5.43 -4.72 -1.92
CA SER A 86 -5.78 -6.14 -2.06
C SER A 86 -6.54 -6.68 -0.85
N THR A 87 -6.26 -6.16 0.35
CA THR A 87 -6.98 -6.53 1.58
C THR A 87 -8.48 -6.23 1.47
N TYR A 88 -8.85 -5.06 0.96
CA TYR A 88 -10.25 -4.67 0.81
C TYR A 88 -10.96 -5.44 -0.31
N LEU A 89 -10.26 -5.73 -1.41
CA LEU A 89 -10.81 -6.54 -2.48
C LEU A 89 -11.07 -7.99 -2.03
N GLN A 90 -10.16 -8.57 -1.23
CA GLN A 90 -10.35 -9.90 -0.64
C GLN A 90 -11.53 -9.94 0.35
N GLN A 91 -11.84 -8.83 0.99
CA GLN A 91 -13.04 -8.67 1.83
C GLN A 91 -14.32 -8.52 1.02
N GLY A 92 -14.26 -8.48 -0.33
CA GLY A 92 -15.41 -8.47 -1.22
C GLY A 92 -15.88 -7.08 -1.66
N PHE A 93 -15.13 -6.01 -1.35
CA PHE A 93 -15.42 -4.70 -1.92
C PHE A 93 -15.00 -4.65 -3.40
N ARG A 94 -15.71 -3.85 -4.19
CA ARG A 94 -15.53 -3.81 -5.65
C ARG A 94 -14.58 -2.73 -6.12
N GLY A 95 -14.35 -1.70 -5.33
CA GLY A 95 -13.42 -0.62 -5.67
C GLY A 95 -12.57 -0.20 -4.49
N VAL A 96 -11.33 0.17 -4.77
CA VAL A 96 -10.43 0.79 -3.79
C VAL A 96 -9.80 2.01 -4.43
N VAL A 97 -9.87 3.16 -3.77
CA VAL A 97 -9.15 4.39 -4.13
C VAL A 97 -8.33 4.85 -2.93
N PHE A 98 -7.24 5.56 -3.18
CA PHE A 98 -6.49 6.21 -2.11
C PHE A 98 -6.88 7.66 -1.94
N ARG A 99 -6.55 8.26 -0.79
CA ARG A 99 -6.85 9.67 -0.51
C ARG A 99 -6.22 10.64 -1.50
N ASN A 100 -5.14 10.29 -2.15
CA ASN A 100 -4.47 11.09 -3.18
C ASN A 100 -4.99 10.83 -4.60
N VAL A 101 -6.11 10.10 -4.75
CA VAL A 101 -6.71 9.83 -6.06
C VAL A 101 -7.07 11.13 -6.78
N ASN A 102 -6.77 11.19 -8.08
CA ASN A 102 -7.21 12.29 -8.92
C ASN A 102 -8.68 12.12 -9.36
N GLY A 103 -9.30 13.22 -9.80
CA GLY A 103 -10.71 13.21 -10.18
C GLY A 103 -11.07 12.19 -11.27
N PRO A 104 -10.36 12.16 -12.41
CA PRO A 104 -10.62 11.19 -13.48
C PRO A 104 -10.57 9.73 -13.02
N SER A 105 -9.57 9.34 -12.22
CA SER A 105 -9.47 7.97 -11.69
C SER A 105 -10.58 7.61 -10.71
N LEU A 106 -11.06 8.59 -9.92
CA LEU A 106 -12.20 8.38 -9.04
C LEU A 106 -13.48 8.13 -9.84
N VAL A 107 -13.72 8.92 -10.89
CA VAL A 107 -14.87 8.76 -11.80
C VAL A 107 -14.81 7.41 -12.49
N GLU A 108 -13.65 7.02 -13.03
CA GLU A 108 -13.44 5.70 -13.65
C GLU A 108 -13.72 4.56 -12.68
N CYS A 109 -13.24 4.66 -11.43
CA CYS A 109 -13.52 3.67 -10.40
C CYS A 109 -15.02 3.48 -10.20
N VAL A 110 -15.79 4.57 -10.06
CA VAL A 110 -17.23 4.51 -9.87
C VAL A 110 -17.94 3.90 -11.08
N GLN A 111 -17.55 4.26 -12.30
CA GLN A 111 -18.14 3.73 -13.54
C GLN A 111 -17.89 2.22 -13.67
N ARG A 112 -16.68 1.74 -13.44
CA ARG A 112 -16.38 0.31 -13.49
C ARG A 112 -17.04 -0.48 -12.39
N VAL A 113 -17.08 0.04 -11.19
CA VAL A 113 -17.84 -0.59 -10.08
C VAL A 113 -19.33 -0.60 -10.40
N ALA A 114 -19.88 0.45 -11.03
CA ALA A 114 -21.26 0.49 -11.47
C ALA A 114 -21.58 -0.62 -12.49
N SER A 115 -20.67 -0.91 -13.43
CA SER A 115 -20.84 -2.01 -14.41
C SER A 115 -20.65 -3.41 -13.80
N GLY A 116 -20.23 -3.50 -12.53
CA GLY A 116 -20.00 -4.77 -11.83
C GLY A 116 -18.57 -5.27 -11.88
N GLU A 117 -17.68 -4.49 -12.46
CA GLU A 117 -16.25 -4.77 -12.49
C GLU A 117 -15.60 -4.45 -11.14
N THR A 118 -14.40 -4.98 -10.93
CA THR A 118 -13.55 -4.60 -9.81
C THR A 118 -12.54 -3.55 -10.29
N TRP A 119 -12.31 -2.53 -9.47
CA TRP A 119 -11.34 -1.49 -9.77
C TRP A 119 -10.36 -1.26 -8.61
N MET A 120 -9.10 -1.09 -8.95
CA MET A 120 -8.05 -0.61 -8.05
C MET A 120 -7.17 0.40 -8.79
N PRO A 121 -6.45 1.28 -8.09
CA PRO A 121 -5.54 2.23 -8.73
C PRO A 121 -4.56 1.53 -9.67
N PRO A 122 -4.33 2.06 -10.90
CA PRO A 122 -3.42 1.46 -11.87
C PRO A 122 -1.99 1.27 -11.35
N GLN A 123 -1.53 2.12 -10.44
CA GLN A 123 -0.25 1.96 -9.72
C GLN A 123 -0.17 0.69 -8.87
N LEU A 124 -1.31 0.05 -8.60
CA LEU A 124 -1.42 -1.24 -7.89
C LEU A 124 -1.94 -2.35 -8.80
N MET A 125 -2.56 -2.02 -9.94
CA MET A 125 -2.74 -2.96 -11.05
C MET A 125 -1.43 -3.29 -11.74
N GLN A 126 -0.48 -2.40 -11.69
CA GLN A 126 0.93 -2.70 -11.71
C GLN A 126 1.29 -3.34 -10.33
N VAL A 127 0.69 -4.51 -10.06
CA VAL A 127 1.53 -5.63 -9.67
C VAL A 127 2.50 -5.69 -10.84
N GLU A 128 3.60 -4.94 -10.72
CA GLU A 128 4.77 -5.22 -11.53
C GLU A 128 4.92 -6.71 -11.40
N SER A 129 4.53 -7.43 -12.46
CA SER A 129 4.95 -8.81 -12.60
C SER A 129 6.44 -8.77 -12.30
N PRO A 130 7.01 -9.79 -11.66
CA PRO A 130 8.46 -9.84 -11.43
C PRO A 130 9.28 -9.49 -12.67
N GLU A 131 8.66 -9.48 -13.84
CA GLU A 131 9.18 -9.08 -15.15
C GLU A 131 9.30 -7.55 -15.34
N GLU A 132 8.55 -6.71 -14.58
CA GLU A 132 8.60 -5.24 -14.75
C GLU A 132 9.61 -4.52 -13.85
N ASP A 133 9.98 -5.08 -12.68
CA ASP A 133 11.16 -4.61 -11.93
C ASP A 133 12.44 -5.32 -12.40
N MET A 134 12.71 -5.22 -13.70
CA MET A 134 13.93 -5.81 -14.31
C MET A 134 15.21 -5.24 -13.68
N VAL A 135 15.19 -3.99 -13.22
CA VAL A 135 16.34 -3.35 -12.59
C VAL A 135 16.54 -3.91 -11.19
N GLY A 136 15.51 -3.93 -10.35
CA GLY A 136 15.57 -4.52 -9.01
C GLY A 136 15.91 -6.01 -9.04
N THR A 137 15.35 -6.76 -9.97
CA THR A 137 15.65 -8.19 -10.19
C THR A 137 17.13 -8.39 -10.58
N ARG A 138 17.65 -7.65 -11.55
CA ARG A 138 19.06 -7.73 -11.96
C ARG A 138 20.01 -7.36 -10.82
N VAL A 139 19.68 -6.34 -10.06
CA VAL A 139 20.50 -5.92 -8.92
C VAL A 139 20.45 -6.97 -7.81
N ARG A 140 19.26 -7.47 -7.45
CA ARG A 140 19.11 -8.57 -6.49
C ARG A 140 19.99 -9.77 -6.84
N ASP A 141 19.97 -10.20 -8.11
CA ASP A 141 20.71 -11.38 -8.58
C ASP A 141 22.23 -11.15 -8.66
N ARG A 142 22.68 -9.89 -8.72
CA ARG A 142 24.10 -9.51 -8.70
C ARG A 142 24.65 -9.33 -7.28
N LEU A 143 23.80 -9.13 -6.29
CA LEU A 143 24.19 -8.97 -4.90
C LEU A 143 24.45 -10.36 -4.28
N THR A 144 25.59 -10.48 -3.62
CA THR A 144 25.88 -11.68 -2.81
C THR A 144 25.01 -11.71 -1.55
N PRO A 145 24.81 -12.89 -0.91
CA PRO A 145 24.05 -12.98 0.35
C PRO A 145 24.58 -12.05 1.45
N LYS A 146 25.89 -11.82 1.53
CA LYS A 146 26.49 -10.89 2.49
C LYS A 146 26.17 -9.45 2.16
N GLU A 147 26.23 -9.07 0.89
CA GLU A 147 25.85 -7.72 0.44
C GLU A 147 24.39 -7.45 0.67
N MET A 148 23.49 -8.41 0.42
CA MET A 148 22.06 -8.29 0.70
C MET A 148 21.78 -8.10 2.20
N ARG A 149 22.50 -8.78 3.10
CA ARG A 149 22.41 -8.53 4.55
C ARG A 149 22.81 -7.09 4.91
N ILE A 150 23.84 -6.55 4.25
CA ILE A 150 24.28 -5.17 4.47
C ILE A 150 23.20 -4.20 3.95
N VAL A 151 22.63 -4.41 2.76
CA VAL A 151 21.55 -3.60 2.21
C VAL A 151 20.34 -3.60 3.14
N ALA A 152 19.92 -4.76 3.66
CA ALA A 152 18.82 -4.88 4.62
C ALA A 152 19.05 -4.02 5.88
N LEU A 153 20.24 -4.09 6.47
CA LEU A 153 20.61 -3.31 7.65
C LEU A 153 20.71 -1.80 7.37
N ILE A 154 21.07 -1.42 6.12
CA ILE A 154 21.08 -0.01 5.69
C ILE A 154 19.65 0.55 5.63
N VAL A 155 18.72 -0.19 5.06
CA VAL A 155 17.30 0.20 5.00
C VAL A 155 16.70 0.32 6.40
N GLN A 156 17.14 -0.50 7.35
CA GLN A 156 16.79 -0.37 8.77
C GLN A 156 17.47 0.83 9.48
N GLY A 157 18.34 1.58 8.79
CA GLY A 157 19.01 2.75 9.34
C GLY A 157 20.29 2.47 10.13
N CYS A 158 20.78 1.23 10.20
CA CYS A 158 21.97 0.84 10.97
C CYS A 158 23.25 1.54 10.46
N LYS A 159 24.06 2.11 11.34
CA LYS A 159 25.39 2.68 10.99
C LYS A 159 26.40 1.59 10.68
N ASN A 160 27.49 1.92 9.99
CA ASN A 160 28.53 0.93 9.61
C ASN A 160 29.09 0.16 10.81
N ARG A 161 29.26 0.81 11.95
CA ARG A 161 29.69 0.18 13.20
C ARG A 161 28.68 -0.87 13.71
N GLU A 162 27.40 -0.56 13.63
CA GLU A 162 26.31 -1.46 14.04
C GLU A 162 26.22 -2.66 13.08
N ILE A 163 26.34 -2.41 11.77
CA ILE A 163 26.39 -3.46 10.74
C ILE A 163 27.60 -4.38 10.98
N ALA A 164 28.77 -3.78 11.24
CA ALA A 164 29.99 -4.53 11.52
C ALA A 164 29.85 -5.43 12.76
N SER A 165 29.25 -4.91 13.83
CA SER A 165 28.96 -5.66 15.07
C SER A 165 28.01 -6.84 14.79
N ARG A 166 26.86 -6.60 14.14
CA ARG A 166 25.85 -7.62 13.82
C ARG A 166 26.40 -8.72 12.91
N LEU A 167 27.23 -8.35 11.93
CA LEU A 167 27.83 -9.30 10.99
C LEU A 167 29.18 -9.88 11.47
N LYS A 168 29.59 -9.61 12.72
CA LYS A 168 30.84 -10.06 13.35
C LYS A 168 32.07 -9.78 12.46
N THR A 169 32.20 -8.54 12.02
CA THR A 169 33.28 -8.07 11.14
C THR A 169 33.74 -6.66 11.54
N THR A 170 34.58 -6.01 10.73
CA THR A 170 35.07 -4.66 11.00
C THR A 170 34.40 -3.61 10.11
N GLU A 171 34.35 -2.35 10.57
CA GLU A 171 33.82 -1.24 9.77
C GLU A 171 34.55 -1.08 8.42
N GLN A 172 35.84 -1.38 8.38
CA GLN A 172 36.61 -1.30 7.13
C GLN A 172 36.12 -2.32 6.10
N VAL A 173 35.77 -3.52 6.54
CA VAL A 173 35.20 -4.56 5.68
C VAL A 173 33.82 -4.13 5.17
N ILE A 174 32.98 -3.52 6.04
CA ILE A 174 31.67 -2.97 5.61
C ILE A 174 31.86 -1.88 4.54
N LYS A 175 32.83 -0.96 4.70
CA LYS A 175 33.13 0.06 3.69
C LYS A 175 33.52 -0.54 2.35
N ASN A 176 34.28 -1.64 2.35
CA ASN A 176 34.64 -2.34 1.12
C ASN A 176 33.43 -2.99 0.44
N TYR A 177 32.53 -3.61 1.23
CA TYR A 177 31.26 -4.15 0.69
C TYR A 177 30.36 -3.04 0.14
N LEU A 178 30.27 -1.88 0.82
CA LEU A 178 29.47 -0.75 0.34
C LEU A 178 29.98 -0.26 -1.03
N ARG A 179 31.28 -0.18 -1.23
CA ARG A 179 31.84 0.18 -2.56
C ARG A 179 31.39 -0.82 -3.63
N SER A 180 31.50 -2.13 -3.36
CA SER A 180 31.02 -3.16 -4.29
C SER A 180 29.51 -3.09 -4.53
N ILE A 181 28.72 -2.79 -3.50
CA ILE A 181 27.26 -2.62 -3.62
C ILE A 181 26.95 -1.41 -4.51
N TYR A 182 27.63 -0.27 -4.30
CA TYR A 182 27.45 0.93 -5.13
C TYR A 182 27.77 0.66 -6.60
N ASP A 183 28.88 -0.03 -6.87
CA ASP A 183 29.25 -0.43 -8.23
C ASP A 183 28.21 -1.35 -8.90
N LYS A 184 27.55 -2.21 -8.13
CA LYS A 184 26.53 -3.15 -8.63
C LYS A 184 25.16 -2.51 -8.83
N THR A 185 24.82 -1.53 -7.99
CA THR A 185 23.53 -0.83 -8.00
C THR A 185 23.54 0.42 -8.85
N GLY A 186 24.73 0.98 -9.12
CA GLY A 186 24.91 2.23 -9.86
C GLY A 186 24.60 3.49 -9.02
N VAL A 187 24.49 3.35 -7.69
CA VAL A 187 24.25 4.47 -6.78
C VAL A 187 25.58 5.01 -6.21
N SER A 188 25.57 6.28 -5.79
CA SER A 188 26.78 7.00 -5.39
C SER A 188 26.97 7.07 -3.87
N ASP A 189 25.90 6.95 -3.10
CA ASP A 189 25.95 7.09 -1.66
C ASP A 189 24.93 6.20 -0.92
N ARG A 190 24.97 6.27 0.43
CA ARG A 190 24.16 5.46 1.31
C ARG A 190 22.67 5.80 1.25
N LEU A 191 22.35 7.10 1.15
CA LEU A 191 20.95 7.55 1.10
C LEU A 191 20.33 7.13 -0.22
N GLU A 192 21.07 7.30 -1.30
CA GLU A 192 20.67 6.87 -2.62
C GLU A 192 20.46 5.35 -2.68
N LEU A 193 21.33 4.55 -2.02
CA LEU A 193 21.14 3.10 -1.91
C LEU A 193 19.86 2.73 -1.16
N ALA A 194 19.56 3.41 -0.07
CA ALA A 194 18.34 3.16 0.70
C ALA A 194 17.09 3.50 -0.13
N LEU A 195 17.07 4.65 -0.79
CA LEU A 195 15.97 5.08 -1.66
C LEU A 195 15.82 4.16 -2.86
N PHE A 196 16.92 3.78 -3.52
CA PHE A 196 16.94 2.82 -4.62
C PHE A 196 16.33 1.48 -4.19
N THR A 197 16.74 0.97 -3.01
CA THR A 197 16.22 -0.30 -2.50
C THR A 197 14.71 -0.23 -2.23
N ILE A 198 14.22 0.86 -1.63
CA ILE A 198 12.80 1.05 -1.33
C ILE A 198 11.98 1.22 -2.62
N HIS A 199 12.54 1.89 -3.62
CA HIS A 199 11.87 2.12 -4.90
C HIS A 199 11.70 0.84 -5.71
N HIS A 200 12.69 -0.07 -5.67
CA HIS A 200 12.67 -1.35 -6.38
C HIS A 200 12.05 -2.45 -5.53
N ARG A 201 10.78 -2.78 -5.81
CA ARG A 201 9.98 -3.71 -4.99
C ARG A 201 10.63 -5.08 -4.77
N VAL A 202 11.21 -5.67 -5.81
CA VAL A 202 11.86 -6.98 -5.74
C VAL A 202 13.06 -6.94 -4.78
N LEU A 203 13.82 -5.84 -4.83
CA LEU A 203 14.97 -5.64 -3.95
C LEU A 203 14.52 -5.32 -2.52
N ALA A 204 13.49 -4.50 -2.35
CA ALA A 204 12.89 -4.17 -1.06
C ALA A 204 12.37 -5.42 -0.33
N GLN A 205 11.66 -6.28 -1.05
CA GLN A 205 11.15 -7.54 -0.50
C GLN A 205 12.28 -8.48 -0.09
N ALA A 206 13.29 -8.67 -0.94
CA ALA A 206 14.46 -9.49 -0.62
C ALA A 206 15.23 -8.95 0.60
N ALA A 207 15.39 -7.62 0.71
CA ALA A 207 16.02 -6.98 1.85
C ALA A 207 15.19 -7.16 3.15
N ALA A 208 13.86 -7.05 3.08
CA ALA A 208 12.97 -7.25 4.22
C ALA A 208 13.02 -8.70 4.74
N GLU A 209 12.97 -9.69 3.85
CA GLU A 209 13.08 -11.13 4.21
C GLU A 209 14.40 -11.44 4.92
N VAL A 210 15.50 -10.86 4.42
CA VAL A 210 16.81 -11.02 5.03
C VAL A 210 16.90 -10.29 6.38
N GLY A 211 16.30 -9.10 6.49
CA GLY A 211 16.23 -8.34 7.74
C GLY A 211 15.52 -9.11 8.84
N THR A 212 14.36 -9.68 8.55
CA THR A 212 13.59 -10.51 9.51
C THR A 212 14.38 -11.75 9.95
N LYS A 213 15.10 -12.41 9.03
CA LYS A 213 15.95 -13.56 9.39
C LYS A 213 17.08 -13.16 10.33
N LEU A 214 17.71 -12.00 10.12
CA LEU A 214 18.77 -11.50 10.99
C LEU A 214 18.27 -11.20 12.40
N GLU A 215 17.07 -10.64 12.53
CA GLU A 215 16.45 -10.37 13.83
C GLU A 215 16.15 -11.66 14.59
N ILE A 216 15.68 -12.70 13.91
CA ILE A 216 15.42 -14.03 14.51
C ILE A 216 16.74 -14.68 14.94
N GLU A 217 17.80 -14.61 14.11
CA GLU A 217 19.13 -15.14 14.42
C GLU A 217 19.73 -14.43 15.67
N GLU A 218 19.51 -13.13 15.82
CA GLU A 218 19.99 -12.32 16.93
C GLU A 218 19.25 -12.67 18.26
N GLN A 219 17.94 -12.91 18.18
CA GLN A 219 17.12 -13.31 19.34
C GLN A 219 17.38 -14.75 19.79
N ALA A 220 17.81 -15.63 18.88
CA ALA A 220 18.12 -17.02 19.17
C ALA A 220 19.57 -17.24 19.69
N ALA A 221 20.42 -16.22 19.65
CA ALA A 221 21.79 -16.30 20.18
C ALA A 221 21.78 -16.30 21.73
N PRO A 222 22.43 -17.28 22.41
CA PRO A 222 22.51 -17.26 23.87
C PRO A 222 23.24 -16.00 24.35
N PRO A 223 22.86 -15.43 25.51
CA PRO A 223 23.52 -14.26 26.05
C PRO A 223 25.02 -14.55 26.23
N ALA A 224 25.83 -13.64 25.70
CA ALA A 224 27.28 -13.72 25.88
C ALA A 224 27.59 -13.78 27.37
N VAL A 225 28.11 -14.92 27.83
CA VAL A 225 28.57 -15.08 29.21
C VAL A 225 29.75 -14.13 29.37
N ALA A 226 29.61 -13.18 30.29
CA ALA A 226 30.59 -12.20 30.70
C ALA A 226 31.77 -12.85 31.40
#